data_cc99d49d1b5a40f060693dc3aa1f7b31
#
_entry.id   cc99d49d1b5a40f060693dc3aa1f7b31
#
_cell.length_a   1.000
_cell.length_b   1.000
_cell.length_c   1.000
_cell.angle_alpha   90.00
_cell.angle_beta   90.00
_cell.angle_gamma   90.00
#
_symmetry.space_group_name_H-M   'P 1'
#
loop_
_entity.id
_entity.type
_entity.pdbx_description
1 polymer ?
#
loop_
_entity_poly.entity_id
_entity_poly.type
_entity_poly.pdbx_seq_one_letter_code
_entity_poly.pdbx_strand_id
1 'polypeptide(L)'
;MGYCNFNLSEGGRKFHDEEWGVPVHDDRKLFEFLVLAVMQCGFTWEMILRKREVFRLAFDGFDFDRIAAYTDDDISRVLATPGMIHSLSKVKAIIGNAQVVRRLRAEHGSFSAFLWSYTGGLTIVYNGHAKGDIPAGNGLSALLARDLRRLGMKYVGPTTMYLYLQTCGLVNDHSEDCPRFGFINSRYPTVWKRRDHEGEMQSTAAEVKALAALPPRKKKQAKPVVEPMWEFRPPEVIFRQRRVEFGRLEAFGFRAEGKSFRYETPLLDGLFTLSVVVDERGTVKTLLVDCASGDEYVQHLVPAAAGAFVGRVRREFDDVLDRIDAACFVSKREVLVKI
;
A
#
# COMPACT_ATOMS: atom_id res chain seq x y z
N MET A 1 9.56 22.57 23.12
CA MET A 1 8.70 21.46 22.70
C MET A 1 8.42 21.66 21.22
N GLY A 2 9.05 20.85 20.38
CA GLY A 2 8.84 20.89 18.93
C GLY A 2 7.48 20.33 18.60
N TYR A 3 6.55 21.17 18.28
CA TYR A 3 5.38 20.75 17.51
C TYR A 3 5.79 20.73 16.04
N CYS A 4 5.35 19.70 15.30
CA CYS A 4 5.41 19.71 13.85
C CYS A 4 5.00 21.11 13.38
N ASN A 5 5.80 21.74 12.53
CA ASN A 5 5.74 23.17 12.14
C ASN A 5 4.41 23.63 11.50
N PHE A 6 3.29 23.25 12.08
CA PHE A 6 1.97 23.73 11.72
C PHE A 6 1.59 24.89 12.64
N ASN A 7 1.34 26.07 12.08
CA ASN A 7 0.62 27.13 12.78
C ASN A 7 -0.84 26.69 13.01
N LEU A 8 -1.06 25.90 14.06
CA LEU A 8 -2.34 25.28 14.30
C LEU A 8 -3.20 26.13 15.24
N SER A 9 -4.45 26.37 14.84
CA SER A 9 -5.52 26.74 15.76
C SER A 9 -5.74 25.66 16.83
N GLU A 10 -6.55 25.95 17.83
CA GLU A 10 -6.92 24.96 18.85
C GLU A 10 -7.47 23.67 18.25
N GLY A 11 -8.39 23.78 17.27
CA GLY A 11 -8.94 22.60 16.56
C GLY A 11 -7.89 21.85 15.73
N GLY A 12 -6.97 22.58 15.12
CA GLY A 12 -5.85 21.97 14.41
C GLY A 12 -4.89 21.23 15.32
N ARG A 13 -4.60 21.76 16.51
CA ARG A 13 -3.78 21.10 17.54
C ARG A 13 -4.45 19.83 18.03
N LYS A 14 -5.74 19.89 18.35
CA LYS A 14 -6.49 18.71 18.77
C LYS A 14 -6.44 17.61 17.71
N PHE A 15 -6.67 17.96 16.46
CA PHE A 15 -6.56 16.99 15.35
C PHE A 15 -5.16 16.38 15.24
N HIS A 16 -4.10 17.21 15.32
CA HIS A 16 -2.70 16.76 15.30
C HIS A 16 -2.40 15.82 16.48
N ASP A 17 -2.86 16.17 17.67
CA ASP A 17 -2.51 15.43 18.90
C ASP A 17 -3.33 14.13 19.05
N GLU A 18 -4.54 14.04 18.49
CA GLU A 18 -5.45 12.93 18.72
C GLU A 18 -5.65 12.02 17.50
N GLU A 19 -5.54 12.57 16.28
CA GLU A 19 -5.97 11.86 15.08
C GLU A 19 -4.88 11.73 14.00
N TRP A 20 -4.13 12.79 13.71
CA TRP A 20 -3.18 12.80 12.60
C TRP A 20 -2.04 11.79 12.83
N GLY A 21 -1.78 10.95 11.82
CA GLY A 21 -0.76 9.90 11.89
C GLY A 21 -1.17 8.67 12.71
N VAL A 22 -2.31 8.69 13.39
CA VAL A 22 -2.80 7.53 14.14
C VAL A 22 -3.39 6.49 13.16
N PRO A 23 -2.95 5.22 13.18
CA PRO A 23 -3.49 4.17 12.34
C PRO A 23 -5.01 3.97 12.50
N VAL A 24 -5.74 4.08 11.40
CA VAL A 24 -7.20 3.93 11.35
C VAL A 24 -7.56 2.70 10.54
N HIS A 25 -8.41 1.83 11.13
CA HIS A 25 -8.92 0.61 10.50
C HIS A 25 -10.45 0.57 10.37
N ASP A 26 -11.14 1.57 10.90
CA ASP A 26 -12.58 1.71 10.73
C ASP A 26 -12.93 2.30 9.36
N ASP A 27 -13.70 1.58 8.56
CA ASP A 27 -14.05 1.95 7.19
C ASP A 27 -14.79 3.29 7.10
N ARG A 28 -15.67 3.59 8.07
CA ARG A 28 -16.41 4.86 8.11
C ARG A 28 -15.47 6.03 8.41
N LYS A 29 -14.54 5.83 9.33
CA LYS A 29 -13.52 6.83 9.67
C LYS A 29 -12.55 7.08 8.51
N LEU A 30 -12.13 6.02 7.82
CA LEU A 30 -11.33 6.13 6.60
C LEU A 30 -12.09 6.89 5.52
N PHE A 31 -13.39 6.64 5.35
CA PHE A 31 -14.21 7.37 4.40
C PHE A 31 -14.43 8.84 4.82
N GLU A 32 -14.63 9.12 6.12
CA GLU A 32 -14.66 10.49 6.65
C GLU A 32 -13.41 11.27 6.20
N PHE A 33 -12.22 10.72 6.44
CA PHE A 33 -10.97 11.37 6.05
C PHE A 33 -10.84 11.53 4.53
N LEU A 34 -11.35 10.60 3.74
CA LEU A 34 -11.41 10.74 2.28
C LEU A 34 -12.33 11.91 1.87
N VAL A 35 -13.50 12.07 2.51
CA VAL A 35 -14.40 13.21 2.28
C VAL A 35 -13.70 14.53 2.62
N LEU A 36 -13.03 14.61 3.77
CA LEU A 36 -12.29 15.80 4.18
C LEU A 36 -11.17 16.14 3.19
N ALA A 37 -10.43 15.14 2.70
CA ALA A 37 -9.38 15.32 1.71
C ALA A 37 -9.93 15.81 0.36
N VAL A 38 -11.07 15.30 -0.09
CA VAL A 38 -11.77 15.78 -1.30
C VAL A 38 -12.23 17.23 -1.12
N MET A 39 -12.82 17.54 0.03
CA MET A 39 -13.30 18.90 0.33
C MET A 39 -12.17 19.88 0.45
N GLN A 40 -10.99 19.46 0.91
CA GLN A 40 -9.81 20.31 1.07
C GLN A 40 -9.24 20.82 -0.25
N CYS A 41 -9.48 20.17 -1.38
CA CYS A 41 -8.96 20.63 -2.66
C CYS A 41 -9.33 22.10 -2.93
N GLY A 42 -8.31 22.98 -2.91
CA GLY A 42 -8.47 24.43 -3.06
C GLY A 42 -8.76 25.20 -1.77
N PHE A 43 -8.69 24.55 -0.60
CA PHE A 43 -8.88 25.16 0.72
C PHE A 43 -7.77 24.77 1.69
N THR A 44 -7.62 25.52 2.78
CA THR A 44 -6.69 25.15 3.86
C THR A 44 -7.29 24.00 4.71
N TRP A 45 -6.42 23.13 5.23
CA TRP A 45 -6.85 22.02 6.11
C TRP A 45 -7.60 22.52 7.35
N GLU A 46 -7.15 23.63 7.92
CA GLU A 46 -7.81 24.25 9.06
C GLU A 46 -9.26 24.66 8.77
N MET A 47 -9.52 25.24 7.59
CA MET A 47 -10.89 25.57 7.19
C MET A 47 -11.76 24.32 7.09
N ILE A 48 -11.20 23.22 6.61
CA ILE A 48 -11.91 21.94 6.51
C ILE A 48 -12.22 21.37 7.90
N LEU A 49 -11.27 21.40 8.82
CA LEU A 49 -11.49 20.96 10.19
C LEU A 49 -12.60 21.76 10.92
N ARG A 50 -12.62 23.08 10.74
CA ARG A 50 -13.69 23.94 11.29
C ARG A 50 -15.07 23.59 10.72
N LYS A 51 -15.14 23.10 9.48
CA LYS A 51 -16.39 22.69 8.81
C LYS A 51 -16.71 21.21 8.97
N ARG A 52 -15.91 20.44 9.70
CA ARG A 52 -16.04 18.99 9.81
C ARG A 52 -17.42 18.54 10.27
N GLU A 53 -17.99 19.23 11.27
CA GLU A 53 -19.34 18.90 11.77
C GLU A 53 -20.43 19.25 10.75
N VAL A 54 -20.24 20.31 9.97
CA VAL A 54 -21.14 20.61 8.85
C VAL A 54 -21.12 19.48 7.82
N PHE A 55 -19.93 18.97 7.48
CA PHE A 55 -19.82 17.83 6.57
C PHE A 55 -20.41 16.56 7.18
N ARG A 56 -20.21 16.32 8.48
CA ARG A 56 -20.80 15.18 9.18
C ARG A 56 -22.32 15.20 9.09
N LEU A 57 -22.93 16.36 9.31
CA LEU A 57 -24.38 16.54 9.18
C LEU A 57 -24.84 16.36 7.74
N ALA A 58 -24.18 17.02 6.78
CA ALA A 58 -24.57 17.02 5.38
C ALA A 58 -24.48 15.61 4.74
N PHE A 59 -23.46 14.84 5.12
CA PHE A 59 -23.17 13.51 4.59
C PHE A 59 -23.57 12.36 5.53
N ASP A 60 -24.65 12.51 6.28
CA ASP A 60 -25.26 11.45 7.13
C ASP A 60 -24.22 10.69 8.00
N GLY A 61 -23.34 11.43 8.69
CA GLY A 61 -22.30 10.86 9.55
C GLY A 61 -21.23 10.07 8.78
N PHE A 62 -21.02 10.41 7.51
CA PHE A 62 -20.08 9.72 6.60
C PHE A 62 -20.43 8.25 6.36
N ASP A 63 -21.71 7.91 6.43
CA ASP A 63 -22.19 6.59 6.07
C ASP A 63 -22.12 6.40 4.54
N PHE A 64 -21.06 5.75 4.08
CA PHE A 64 -20.83 5.59 2.64
C PHE A 64 -21.85 4.65 1.96
N ASP A 65 -22.57 3.80 2.70
CA ASP A 65 -23.67 3.01 2.14
C ASP A 65 -24.85 3.90 1.78
N ARG A 66 -25.20 4.84 2.66
CA ARG A 66 -26.24 5.84 2.42
C ARG A 66 -25.82 6.81 1.33
N ILE A 67 -24.61 7.37 1.43
CA ILE A 67 -24.09 8.35 0.47
C ILE A 67 -24.00 7.77 -0.96
N ALA A 68 -23.65 6.50 -1.10
CA ALA A 68 -23.60 5.82 -2.41
C ALA A 68 -24.95 5.72 -3.12
N ALA A 69 -26.04 5.85 -2.37
CA ALA A 69 -27.42 5.80 -2.86
C ALA A 69 -28.09 7.19 -3.01
N TYR A 70 -27.35 8.28 -2.78
CA TYR A 70 -27.89 9.63 -2.86
C TYR A 70 -28.47 9.93 -4.23
N THR A 71 -29.66 10.56 -4.20
CA THR A 71 -30.42 11.07 -5.35
C THR A 71 -30.10 12.55 -5.62
N ASP A 72 -30.71 13.14 -6.64
CA ASP A 72 -30.61 14.58 -6.91
C ASP A 72 -31.23 15.44 -5.76
N ASP A 73 -32.26 14.92 -5.07
CA ASP A 73 -32.84 15.57 -3.91
C ASP A 73 -31.86 15.58 -2.74
N ASP A 74 -31.14 14.49 -2.52
CA ASP A 74 -30.07 14.44 -1.50
C ASP A 74 -28.91 15.39 -1.83
N ILE A 75 -28.52 15.49 -3.08
CA ILE A 75 -27.52 16.46 -3.53
C ILE A 75 -27.96 17.89 -3.21
N SER A 76 -29.24 18.18 -3.47
CA SER A 76 -29.84 19.50 -3.19
C SER A 76 -29.86 19.77 -1.67
N ARG A 77 -30.23 18.78 -0.86
CA ARG A 77 -30.16 18.82 0.61
C ARG A 77 -28.76 19.10 1.12
N VAL A 78 -27.76 18.37 0.61
CA VAL A 78 -26.35 18.55 0.99
C VAL A 78 -25.89 19.97 0.68
N LEU A 79 -26.16 20.46 -0.53
CA LEU A 79 -25.76 21.81 -0.94
C LEU A 79 -26.50 22.91 -0.15
N ALA A 80 -27.74 22.66 0.30
CA ALA A 80 -28.52 23.60 1.10
C ALA A 80 -28.14 23.58 2.59
N THR A 81 -27.30 22.64 3.06
CA THR A 81 -26.87 22.58 4.46
C THR A 81 -26.14 23.88 4.86
N PRO A 82 -26.57 24.58 5.93
CA PRO A 82 -25.93 25.81 6.37
C PRO A 82 -24.43 25.64 6.62
N GLY A 83 -23.63 26.53 6.06
CA GLY A 83 -22.17 26.48 6.17
C GLY A 83 -21.45 25.48 5.26
N MET A 84 -22.19 24.75 4.44
CA MET A 84 -21.60 23.83 3.46
C MET A 84 -20.77 24.55 2.38
N ILE A 85 -19.76 23.87 1.84
CA ILE A 85 -19.03 24.35 0.66
C ILE A 85 -19.88 24.03 -0.58
N HIS A 86 -20.34 25.07 -1.26
CA HIS A 86 -21.20 24.96 -2.45
C HIS A 86 -20.40 24.50 -3.67
N SER A 87 -20.14 23.19 -3.78
CA SER A 87 -19.44 22.58 -4.91
C SER A 87 -20.14 21.30 -5.36
N LEU A 88 -21.02 21.43 -6.34
CA LEU A 88 -21.74 20.30 -6.93
C LEU A 88 -20.78 19.20 -7.43
N SER A 89 -19.66 19.60 -8.02
CA SER A 89 -18.66 18.64 -8.53
C SER A 89 -18.02 17.80 -7.42
N LYS A 90 -17.75 18.38 -6.25
CA LYS A 90 -17.22 17.66 -5.09
C LYS A 90 -18.28 16.76 -4.46
N VAL A 91 -19.54 17.23 -4.32
CA VAL A 91 -20.63 16.40 -3.79
C VAL A 91 -20.85 15.17 -4.68
N LYS A 92 -20.94 15.35 -6.01
CA LYS A 92 -21.04 14.22 -6.96
C LYS A 92 -19.82 13.30 -6.91
N ALA A 93 -18.63 13.86 -6.71
CA ALA A 93 -17.42 13.07 -6.56
C ALA A 93 -17.44 12.20 -5.28
N ILE A 94 -17.91 12.74 -4.16
CA ILE A 94 -18.03 12.01 -2.89
C ILE A 94 -19.02 10.84 -3.04
N ILE A 95 -20.15 11.06 -3.72
CA ILE A 95 -21.13 9.99 -4.01
C ILE A 95 -20.48 8.88 -4.85
N GLY A 96 -19.80 9.24 -5.94
CA GLY A 96 -19.09 8.26 -6.77
C GLY A 96 -17.97 7.54 -6.03
N ASN A 97 -17.24 8.24 -5.14
CA ASN A 97 -16.21 7.64 -4.30
C ASN A 97 -16.82 6.66 -3.28
N ALA A 98 -17.98 6.98 -2.69
CA ALA A 98 -18.71 6.08 -1.80
C ALA A 98 -19.12 4.77 -2.51
N GLN A 99 -19.58 4.86 -3.77
CA GLN A 99 -19.89 3.69 -4.58
C GLN A 99 -18.65 2.81 -4.83
N VAL A 100 -17.48 3.43 -5.03
CA VAL A 100 -16.22 2.70 -5.17
C VAL A 100 -15.83 2.03 -3.85
N VAL A 101 -15.95 2.74 -2.71
CA VAL A 101 -15.64 2.17 -1.38
C VAL A 101 -16.52 0.96 -1.08
N ARG A 102 -17.81 0.99 -1.42
CA ARG A 102 -18.69 -0.19 -1.28
C ARG A 102 -18.21 -1.38 -2.10
N ARG A 103 -17.77 -1.15 -3.34
CA ARG A 103 -17.20 -2.24 -4.18
C ARG A 103 -15.92 -2.79 -3.57
N LEU A 104 -15.00 -1.93 -3.15
CA LEU A 104 -13.76 -2.33 -2.51
C LEU A 104 -14.00 -3.14 -1.23
N ARG A 105 -14.99 -2.73 -0.42
CA ARG A 105 -15.39 -3.51 0.76
C ARG A 105 -15.89 -4.91 0.37
N ALA A 106 -16.69 -5.01 -0.68
CA ALA A 106 -17.20 -6.30 -1.15
C ALA A 106 -16.09 -7.20 -1.73
N GLU A 107 -15.09 -6.62 -2.40
CA GLU A 107 -13.99 -7.34 -3.06
C GLU A 107 -12.87 -7.74 -2.08
N HIS A 108 -12.62 -6.93 -1.04
CA HIS A 108 -11.48 -7.09 -0.12
C HIS A 108 -11.88 -7.39 1.34
N GLY A 109 -13.18 -7.53 1.62
CA GLY A 109 -13.72 -7.71 2.98
C GLY A 109 -13.91 -6.39 3.74
N SER A 110 -13.05 -5.38 3.53
CA SER A 110 -13.20 -4.02 4.05
C SER A 110 -12.46 -3.01 3.18
N PHE A 111 -12.83 -1.73 3.27
CA PHE A 111 -12.05 -0.65 2.66
C PHE A 111 -10.68 -0.51 3.33
N SER A 112 -10.64 -0.74 4.65
CA SER A 112 -9.41 -0.81 5.42
C SER A 112 -8.46 -1.88 4.88
N ALA A 113 -8.93 -3.10 4.65
CA ALA A 113 -8.10 -4.18 4.10
C ALA A 113 -7.48 -3.80 2.74
N PHE A 114 -8.27 -3.18 1.85
CA PHE A 114 -7.76 -2.65 0.59
C PHE A 114 -6.67 -1.60 0.81
N LEU A 115 -6.95 -0.59 1.65
CA LEU A 115 -6.04 0.55 1.84
C LEU A 115 -4.72 0.12 2.51
N TRP A 116 -4.80 -0.66 3.60
CA TRP A 116 -3.64 -1.14 4.32
C TRP A 116 -2.82 -2.19 3.56
N SER A 117 -3.36 -2.79 2.50
CA SER A 117 -2.60 -3.68 1.63
C SER A 117 -1.41 -2.99 0.93
N TYR A 118 -1.47 -1.68 0.74
CA TYR A 118 -0.40 -0.88 0.13
C TYR A 118 0.86 -0.77 1.00
N THR A 119 0.71 -0.98 2.30
CA THR A 119 1.82 -0.90 3.28
C THR A 119 2.06 -2.22 4.01
N GLY A 120 1.39 -3.29 3.60
CA GLY A 120 1.46 -4.59 4.29
C GLY A 120 0.89 -4.57 5.71
N GLY A 121 -0.01 -3.61 6.01
CA GLY A 121 -0.60 -3.43 7.35
C GLY A 121 0.29 -2.63 8.31
N LEU A 122 1.40 -2.05 7.84
CA LEU A 122 2.36 -1.32 8.66
C LEU A 122 2.27 0.19 8.42
N THR A 123 2.54 0.98 9.44
CA THR A 123 2.77 2.42 9.30
C THR A 123 4.18 2.67 8.79
N ILE A 124 4.31 3.46 7.72
CA ILE A 124 5.61 3.80 7.14
C ILE A 124 6.17 5.05 7.83
N VAL A 125 7.44 5.00 8.23
CA VAL A 125 8.23 6.13 8.71
C VAL A 125 9.34 6.40 7.69
N TYR A 126 9.32 7.57 7.05
CA TYR A 126 10.38 7.95 6.12
C TYR A 126 11.52 8.67 6.83
N ASN A 127 12.74 8.13 6.74
CA ASN A 127 13.94 8.79 7.27
C ASN A 127 14.11 10.17 6.60
N GLY A 128 14.17 11.22 7.41
CA GLY A 128 14.34 12.60 6.97
C GLY A 128 13.05 13.42 6.95
N HIS A 129 11.86 12.82 6.79
CA HIS A 129 10.60 13.55 6.95
C HIS A 129 10.45 14.10 8.38
N ALA A 130 10.85 13.31 9.36
CA ALA A 130 10.93 13.72 10.76
C ALA A 130 11.82 14.94 11.03
N LYS A 131 12.67 15.34 10.07
CA LYS A 131 13.49 16.56 10.09
C LYS A 131 12.88 17.73 9.31
N GLY A 132 11.66 17.59 8.82
CA GLY A 132 10.90 18.65 8.17
C GLY A 132 10.87 18.64 6.64
N ASP A 133 11.51 17.67 5.98
CA ASP A 133 11.52 17.53 4.52
C ASP A 133 10.34 16.67 4.03
N ILE A 134 9.11 17.09 4.34
CA ILE A 134 7.91 16.37 3.94
C ILE A 134 7.54 16.75 2.50
N PRO A 135 7.50 15.78 1.55
CA PRO A 135 7.13 16.07 0.17
C PRO A 135 5.62 16.29 0.03
N ALA A 136 5.21 16.97 -1.04
CA ALA A 136 3.79 17.12 -1.38
C ALA A 136 3.13 15.82 -1.90
N GLY A 137 3.91 14.78 -2.14
CA GLY A 137 3.50 13.46 -2.60
C GLY A 137 4.71 12.57 -2.84
N ASN A 138 4.52 11.27 -2.89
CA ASN A 138 5.56 10.27 -3.13
C ASN A 138 5.06 9.11 -4.00
N GLY A 139 5.92 8.10 -4.27
CA GLY A 139 5.57 6.93 -5.08
C GLY A 139 4.35 6.17 -4.56
N LEU A 140 4.21 6.02 -3.23
CA LEU A 140 3.07 5.36 -2.61
C LEU A 140 1.77 6.11 -2.88
N SER A 141 1.75 7.43 -2.68
CA SER A 141 0.57 8.26 -2.93
C SER A 141 0.21 8.33 -4.42
N ALA A 142 1.22 8.32 -5.31
CA ALA A 142 1.01 8.27 -6.75
C ALA A 142 0.40 6.92 -7.18
N LEU A 143 0.87 5.82 -6.61
CA LEU A 143 0.34 4.48 -6.86
C LEU A 143 -1.12 4.38 -6.41
N LEU A 144 -1.42 4.76 -5.17
CA LEU A 144 -2.78 4.78 -4.63
C LEU A 144 -3.71 5.67 -5.48
N ALA A 145 -3.27 6.89 -5.82
CA ALA A 145 -4.02 7.82 -6.65
C ALA A 145 -4.35 7.24 -8.03
N ARG A 146 -3.39 6.57 -8.67
CA ARG A 146 -3.56 5.89 -9.95
C ARG A 146 -4.64 4.81 -9.87
N ASP A 147 -4.56 3.96 -8.85
CA ASP A 147 -5.45 2.81 -8.73
C ASP A 147 -6.88 3.25 -8.35
N LEU A 148 -7.04 4.19 -7.43
CA LEU A 148 -8.34 4.76 -7.10
C LEU A 148 -9.00 5.49 -8.29
N ARG A 149 -8.22 6.19 -9.12
CA ARG A 149 -8.73 6.80 -10.37
C ARG A 149 -9.18 5.75 -11.39
N ARG A 150 -8.44 4.64 -11.51
CA ARG A 150 -8.84 3.52 -12.39
C ARG A 150 -10.16 2.88 -11.94
N LEU A 151 -10.42 2.88 -10.64
CA LEU A 151 -11.68 2.42 -10.06
C LEU A 151 -12.82 3.43 -10.23
N GLY A 152 -12.51 4.66 -10.69
CA GLY A 152 -13.49 5.72 -10.99
C GLY A 152 -13.60 6.79 -9.90
N MET A 153 -12.74 6.79 -8.88
CA MET A 153 -12.72 7.85 -7.87
C MET A 153 -12.26 9.19 -8.47
N LYS A 154 -12.78 10.29 -7.91
CA LYS A 154 -12.43 11.66 -8.28
C LYS A 154 -11.84 12.44 -7.11
N TYR A 155 -11.08 13.48 -7.42
CA TYR A 155 -10.34 14.30 -6.45
C TYR A 155 -9.30 13.52 -5.63
N VAL A 156 -8.81 12.41 -6.15
CA VAL A 156 -7.80 11.54 -5.55
C VAL A 156 -6.46 11.69 -6.29
N GLY A 157 -5.94 12.92 -6.35
CA GLY A 157 -4.60 13.20 -6.89
C GLY A 157 -3.49 12.74 -5.94
N PRO A 158 -2.24 12.59 -6.41
CA PRO A 158 -1.13 12.15 -5.57
C PRO A 158 -0.93 12.99 -4.30
N THR A 159 -1.02 14.32 -4.42
CA THR A 159 -0.92 15.24 -3.25
C THR A 159 -2.08 15.02 -2.26
N THR A 160 -3.31 14.86 -2.77
CA THR A 160 -4.48 14.57 -1.93
C THR A 160 -4.34 13.21 -1.25
N MET A 161 -3.83 12.22 -1.97
CA MET A 161 -3.63 10.88 -1.41
C MET A 161 -2.47 10.84 -0.43
N TYR A 162 -1.44 11.67 -0.60
CA TYR A 162 -0.38 11.77 0.40
C TYR A 162 -0.90 12.31 1.74
N LEU A 163 -1.64 13.42 1.70
CA LEU A 163 -2.34 13.95 2.87
C LEU A 163 -3.26 12.88 3.51
N TYR A 164 -3.98 12.13 2.68
CA TYR A 164 -4.88 11.08 3.15
C TYR A 164 -4.11 9.95 3.85
N LEU A 165 -2.97 9.49 3.29
CA LEU A 165 -2.11 8.48 3.89
C LEU A 165 -1.56 8.93 5.25
N GLN A 166 -1.13 10.19 5.36
CA GLN A 166 -0.70 10.80 6.62
C GLN A 166 -1.85 10.84 7.63
N THR A 167 -3.03 11.31 7.19
CA THR A 167 -4.20 11.46 8.07
C THR A 167 -4.69 10.11 8.61
N CYS A 168 -4.64 9.05 7.78
CA CYS A 168 -5.08 7.70 8.15
C CYS A 168 -4.01 6.89 8.90
N GLY A 169 -2.81 7.44 9.09
CA GLY A 169 -1.72 6.78 9.81
C GLY A 169 -0.99 5.69 9.03
N LEU A 170 -1.18 5.60 7.70
CA LEU A 170 -0.35 4.74 6.86
C LEU A 170 1.06 5.30 6.73
N VAL A 171 1.22 6.61 6.90
CA VAL A 171 2.50 7.32 6.96
C VAL A 171 2.55 8.13 8.24
N ASN A 172 3.61 7.98 9.02
CA ASN A 172 3.89 8.80 10.19
C ASN A 172 4.94 9.85 9.85
N ASP A 173 4.48 11.06 9.58
CA ASP A 173 5.31 12.22 9.23
C ASP A 173 5.42 13.25 10.38
N HIS A 174 5.15 12.83 11.61
CA HIS A 174 5.48 13.67 12.76
C HIS A 174 6.97 13.95 12.84
N SER A 175 7.37 15.13 13.32
CA SER A 175 8.76 15.46 13.58
C SER A 175 9.34 14.58 14.70
N GLU A 176 10.64 14.28 14.66
CA GLU A 176 11.32 13.44 15.67
C GLU A 176 11.17 13.99 17.10
N ASP A 177 11.13 15.31 17.23
CA ASP A 177 10.94 16.02 18.50
C ASP A 177 9.47 16.14 18.92
N CYS A 178 8.54 15.70 18.11
CA CYS A 178 7.12 15.66 18.44
C CYS A 178 6.80 14.44 19.31
N PRO A 179 6.13 14.63 20.48
CA PRO A 179 5.75 13.49 21.33
C PRO A 179 4.89 12.44 20.60
N ARG A 180 4.13 12.84 19.57
CA ARG A 180 3.31 11.92 18.79
C ARG A 180 4.13 10.99 17.93
N PHE A 181 5.31 11.40 17.46
CA PHE A 181 6.22 10.54 16.71
C PHE A 181 6.58 9.28 17.49
N GLY A 182 7.13 9.45 18.68
CA GLY A 182 7.50 8.33 19.56
C GLY A 182 6.30 7.50 20.01
N PHE A 183 5.16 8.17 20.31
CA PHE A 183 3.93 7.50 20.71
C PHE A 183 3.42 6.52 19.62
N ILE A 184 3.34 6.97 18.36
CA ILE A 184 2.86 6.14 17.26
C ILE A 184 3.84 4.99 17.01
N ASN A 185 5.14 5.27 16.91
CA ASN A 185 6.15 4.26 16.62
C ASN A 185 6.30 3.17 17.69
N SER A 186 5.98 3.50 18.95
CA SER A 186 6.03 2.52 20.05
C SER A 186 4.76 1.70 20.20
N ARG A 187 3.62 2.21 19.72
CA ARG A 187 2.29 1.61 19.94
C ARG A 187 1.76 0.84 18.76
N TYR A 188 2.21 1.17 17.54
CA TYR A 188 1.71 0.56 16.31
C TYR A 188 2.84 -0.09 15.52
N PRO A 189 2.57 -1.16 14.77
CA PRO A 189 3.55 -1.78 13.88
C PRO A 189 4.03 -0.77 12.83
N THR A 190 5.32 -0.47 12.84
CA THR A 190 5.93 0.51 11.94
C THR A 190 7.09 -0.08 11.16
N VAL A 191 7.33 0.45 9.96
CA VAL A 191 8.48 0.13 9.12
C VAL A 191 9.21 1.41 8.74
N TRP A 192 10.53 1.41 8.92
CA TRP A 192 11.39 2.53 8.55
C TRP A 192 11.87 2.38 7.12
N LYS A 193 11.63 3.40 6.29
CA LYS A 193 12.18 3.49 4.93
C LYS A 193 13.30 4.52 4.88
N ARG A 194 14.48 4.11 4.40
CA ARG A 194 15.61 5.01 4.25
C ARG A 194 15.33 6.08 3.19
N ARG A 195 15.93 7.29 3.41
CA ARG A 195 15.85 8.42 2.48
C ARG A 195 16.51 8.14 1.12
N ASP A 196 17.35 7.10 1.04
CA ASP A 196 18.19 6.78 -0.12
C ASP A 196 17.43 6.21 -1.32
N HIS A 197 16.13 6.07 -1.24
CA HIS A 197 15.27 5.98 -2.41
C HIS A 197 15.04 7.36 -3.04
N GLU A 198 16.13 8.09 -3.32
CA GLU A 198 16.07 9.30 -4.15
C GLU A 198 15.36 9.06 -5.48
N GLY A 199 15.36 7.85 -6.03
CA GLY A 199 14.58 7.45 -7.18
C GLY A 199 13.06 7.44 -6.93
N GLU A 200 12.57 7.06 -5.75
CA GLU A 200 11.13 7.13 -5.41
C GLU A 200 10.69 8.53 -4.96
N MET A 201 11.59 9.31 -4.38
CA MET A 201 11.32 10.69 -3.94
C MET A 201 11.45 11.67 -5.10
N GLN A 202 12.25 11.35 -6.11
CA GLN A 202 12.39 12.08 -7.37
C GLN A 202 11.53 11.49 -8.51
N SER A 203 10.59 10.60 -8.22
CA SER A 203 9.44 10.56 -9.11
C SER A 203 8.77 11.92 -8.97
N THR A 204 9.48 12.79 -9.56
CA THR A 204 9.42 14.24 -9.51
C THR A 204 7.99 14.66 -9.78
N ALA A 205 7.66 15.85 -9.41
CA ALA A 205 6.43 16.53 -9.84
C ALA A 205 6.09 16.24 -11.33
N ALA A 206 7.07 15.91 -12.16
CA ALA A 206 6.92 15.49 -13.55
C ALA A 206 6.39 14.05 -13.72
N GLU A 207 6.87 13.06 -12.95
CA GLU A 207 6.35 11.68 -13.02
C GLU A 207 5.01 11.54 -12.32
N VAL A 208 4.83 12.23 -11.19
CA VAL A 208 3.53 12.40 -10.54
C VAL A 208 2.54 13.04 -11.52
N LYS A 209 2.96 14.04 -12.29
CA LYS A 209 2.15 14.72 -13.32
C LYS A 209 1.93 13.82 -14.54
N ALA A 210 2.93 13.04 -14.96
CA ALA A 210 2.83 12.08 -16.08
C ALA A 210 1.94 10.88 -15.71
N LEU A 211 2.06 10.32 -14.49
CA LEU A 211 1.15 9.28 -13.98
C LEU A 211 -0.28 9.81 -13.79
N ALA A 212 -0.42 11.08 -13.41
CA ALA A 212 -1.70 11.77 -13.30
C ALA A 212 -2.35 12.04 -14.67
N ALA A 213 -1.57 12.19 -15.73
CA ALA A 213 -2.02 12.53 -17.10
C ALA A 213 -2.35 11.30 -17.95
N LEU A 214 -2.04 10.07 -17.49
CA LEU A 214 -2.39 8.86 -18.24
C LEU A 214 -3.93 8.76 -18.38
N PRO A 215 -4.46 8.67 -19.62
CA PRO A 215 -5.89 8.51 -19.82
C PRO A 215 -6.37 7.22 -19.14
N PRO A 216 -7.62 7.21 -18.63
CA PRO A 216 -8.18 5.99 -18.07
C PRO A 216 -8.14 4.91 -19.16
N ARG A 217 -7.45 3.79 -18.88
CA ARG A 217 -7.47 2.65 -19.81
C ARG A 217 -8.92 2.26 -20.05
N LYS A 218 -9.36 2.30 -21.33
CA LYS A 218 -10.66 1.79 -21.74
C LYS A 218 -10.80 0.37 -21.18
N LYS A 219 -11.83 0.15 -20.38
CA LYS A 219 -12.19 -1.15 -19.84
C LYS A 219 -12.32 -2.15 -21.00
N LYS A 220 -11.35 -3.04 -21.21
CA LYS A 220 -11.71 -4.37 -21.64
C LYS A 220 -12.46 -4.96 -20.45
N GLN A 221 -13.69 -5.38 -20.64
CA GLN A 221 -14.42 -6.19 -19.66
C GLN A 221 -13.57 -7.44 -19.41
N ALA A 222 -12.78 -7.38 -18.33
CA ALA A 222 -12.15 -8.58 -17.80
C ALA A 222 -13.30 -9.43 -17.27
N LYS A 223 -13.47 -10.63 -17.81
CA LYS A 223 -14.22 -11.70 -17.14
C LYS A 223 -13.71 -11.74 -15.69
N PRO A 224 -14.56 -11.98 -14.69
CA PRO A 224 -14.09 -12.15 -13.33
C PRO A 224 -13.05 -13.28 -13.37
N VAL A 225 -11.80 -12.93 -13.24
CA VAL A 225 -10.73 -13.87 -12.96
C VAL A 225 -10.99 -14.25 -11.51
N VAL A 226 -11.61 -15.38 -11.30
CA VAL A 226 -11.52 -16.10 -10.04
C VAL A 226 -10.04 -16.47 -9.96
N GLU A 227 -9.25 -15.64 -9.27
CA GLU A 227 -7.87 -16.03 -8.98
C GLU A 227 -7.98 -17.36 -8.23
N PRO A 228 -7.29 -18.43 -8.71
CA PRO A 228 -7.23 -19.67 -7.94
C PRO A 228 -6.70 -19.28 -6.56
N MET A 229 -7.37 -19.74 -5.52
CA MET A 229 -6.96 -19.51 -4.15
C MET A 229 -5.49 -19.95 -4.06
N TRP A 230 -4.57 -18.99 -3.82
CA TRP A 230 -3.15 -19.27 -3.80
C TRP A 230 -2.86 -20.27 -2.68
N GLU A 231 -2.37 -21.44 -3.03
CA GLU A 231 -1.87 -22.43 -2.10
C GLU A 231 -0.39 -22.14 -1.84
N PHE A 232 -0.06 -21.86 -0.59
CA PHE A 232 1.33 -21.73 -0.17
C PHE A 232 2.09 -23.03 -0.45
N ARG A 233 3.10 -22.95 -1.29
CA ARG A 233 4.02 -24.04 -1.61
C ARG A 233 5.38 -23.74 -0.98
N PRO A 234 5.66 -24.19 0.27
CA PRO A 234 6.97 -23.95 0.86
C PRO A 234 8.06 -24.60 0.01
N PRO A 235 9.27 -24.01 -0.04
CA PRO A 235 10.39 -24.51 -0.85
C PRO A 235 10.66 -26.00 -0.62
N GLU A 236 10.52 -26.47 0.62
CA GLU A 236 10.71 -27.88 0.98
C GLU A 236 9.69 -28.82 0.30
N VAL A 237 8.50 -28.31 -0.04
CA VAL A 237 7.47 -29.07 -0.77
C VAL A 237 7.78 -29.06 -2.27
N ILE A 238 8.17 -27.91 -2.83
CA ILE A 238 8.51 -27.76 -4.25
C ILE A 238 9.65 -28.74 -4.62
N PHE A 239 10.71 -28.78 -3.82
CA PHE A 239 11.93 -29.56 -4.10
C PHE A 239 11.95 -30.94 -3.46
N ARG A 240 10.92 -31.38 -2.72
CA ARG A 240 10.89 -32.64 -1.97
C ARG A 240 11.20 -33.89 -2.80
N GLN A 241 10.72 -33.95 -4.04
CA GLN A 241 10.91 -35.09 -4.95
C GLN A 241 11.89 -34.81 -6.08
N ARG A 242 12.69 -33.77 -5.92
CA ARG A 242 13.66 -33.29 -6.87
C ARG A 242 15.08 -33.65 -6.44
N ARG A 243 15.97 -33.77 -7.41
CA ARG A 243 17.41 -33.93 -7.22
C ARG A 243 18.09 -32.75 -7.88
N VAL A 244 18.96 -32.07 -7.15
CA VAL A 244 19.75 -30.98 -7.69
C VAL A 244 20.84 -31.50 -8.63
N GLU A 245 21.03 -30.86 -9.76
CA GLU A 245 22.18 -31.01 -10.65
C GLU A 245 23.16 -29.87 -10.39
N PHE A 246 24.11 -30.10 -9.49
CA PHE A 246 25.05 -29.05 -9.01
C PHE A 246 25.78 -28.32 -10.15
N GLY A 247 26.14 -29.03 -11.23
CA GLY A 247 26.77 -28.40 -12.39
C GLY A 247 25.91 -27.39 -13.14
N ARG A 248 24.58 -27.40 -12.91
CA ARG A 248 23.66 -26.42 -13.50
C ARG A 248 23.44 -25.20 -12.62
N LEU A 249 23.75 -25.26 -11.33
CA LEU A 249 23.55 -24.15 -10.41
C LEU A 249 24.39 -22.92 -10.83
N GLU A 250 25.66 -23.12 -11.12
CA GLU A 250 26.55 -22.04 -11.55
C GLU A 250 26.13 -21.45 -12.92
N ALA A 251 25.71 -22.32 -13.85
CA ALA A 251 25.18 -21.88 -15.14
C ALA A 251 23.88 -21.05 -15.02
N PHE A 252 23.08 -21.32 -14.00
CA PHE A 252 21.89 -20.54 -13.69
C PHE A 252 22.22 -19.19 -13.05
N GLY A 253 23.37 -19.06 -12.39
CA GLY A 253 23.82 -17.85 -11.73
C GLY A 253 24.05 -17.98 -10.22
N PHE A 254 24.01 -19.20 -9.67
CA PHE A 254 24.39 -19.43 -8.28
C PHE A 254 25.92 -19.25 -8.10
N ARG A 255 26.30 -18.71 -6.95
CA ARG A 255 27.70 -18.59 -6.52
C ARG A 255 27.98 -19.61 -5.42
N ALA A 256 29.12 -20.30 -5.52
CA ALA A 256 29.57 -21.23 -4.50
C ALA A 256 29.99 -20.46 -3.23
N GLU A 257 29.47 -20.86 -2.08
CA GLU A 257 29.78 -20.31 -0.75
C GLU A 257 30.09 -21.49 0.21
N GLY A 258 31.36 -21.88 0.27
CA GLY A 258 31.80 -23.00 1.09
C GLY A 258 31.15 -24.31 0.64
N LYS A 259 30.23 -24.88 1.48
CA LYS A 259 29.49 -26.12 1.18
C LYS A 259 28.09 -25.88 0.62
N SER A 260 27.78 -24.67 0.20
CA SER A 260 26.47 -24.29 -0.34
C SER A 260 26.62 -23.43 -1.59
N PHE A 261 25.50 -23.26 -2.29
CA PHE A 261 25.38 -22.39 -3.47
C PHE A 261 24.29 -21.35 -3.16
N ARG A 262 24.58 -20.07 -3.42
CA ARG A 262 23.68 -18.96 -3.21
C ARG A 262 23.32 -18.27 -4.53
N TYR A 263 22.05 -17.99 -4.72
CA TYR A 263 21.51 -17.15 -5.78
C TYR A 263 20.71 -16.01 -5.18
N GLU A 264 20.93 -14.80 -5.67
CA GLU A 264 20.21 -13.61 -5.22
C GLU A 264 19.60 -12.91 -6.42
N THR A 265 18.35 -12.50 -6.27
CA THR A 265 17.62 -11.79 -7.32
C THR A 265 16.67 -10.76 -6.70
N PRO A 266 16.56 -9.55 -7.29
CA PRO A 266 15.56 -8.59 -6.86
C PRO A 266 14.17 -9.04 -7.25
N LEU A 267 13.18 -8.76 -6.38
CA LEU A 267 11.74 -8.89 -6.64
C LEU A 267 11.08 -7.53 -6.56
N LEU A 268 9.98 -7.36 -7.29
CA LEU A 268 9.17 -6.13 -7.30
C LEU A 268 10.03 -4.88 -7.54
N ASP A 269 10.79 -4.88 -8.64
CA ASP A 269 11.65 -3.76 -9.04
C ASP A 269 12.69 -3.36 -7.96
N GLY A 270 13.17 -4.36 -7.19
CA GLY A 270 14.20 -4.16 -6.18
C GLY A 270 13.69 -3.79 -4.79
N LEU A 271 12.38 -3.87 -4.54
CA LEU A 271 11.82 -3.68 -3.19
C LEU A 271 12.27 -4.79 -2.23
N PHE A 272 12.49 -5.99 -2.77
CA PHE A 272 12.97 -7.14 -2.01
C PHE A 272 14.16 -7.79 -2.71
N THR A 273 15.01 -8.44 -1.92
CA THR A 273 16.01 -9.39 -2.44
C THR A 273 15.62 -10.79 -1.99
N LEU A 274 15.37 -11.67 -2.95
CA LEU A 274 15.23 -13.09 -2.70
C LEU A 274 16.61 -13.76 -2.75
N SER A 275 17.01 -14.35 -1.64
CA SER A 275 18.19 -15.22 -1.54
C SER A 275 17.73 -16.68 -1.50
N VAL A 276 18.24 -17.49 -2.42
CA VAL A 276 18.00 -18.92 -2.48
C VAL A 276 19.33 -19.64 -2.23
N VAL A 277 19.36 -20.51 -1.22
CA VAL A 277 20.56 -21.26 -0.84
C VAL A 277 20.30 -22.75 -1.02
N VAL A 278 21.15 -23.44 -1.73
CA VAL A 278 21.16 -24.89 -1.93
C VAL A 278 22.37 -25.47 -1.21
N ASP A 279 22.17 -26.35 -0.24
CA ASP A 279 23.26 -26.99 0.48
C ASP A 279 23.83 -28.22 -0.28
N GLU A 280 24.91 -28.80 0.25
CA GLU A 280 25.58 -29.97 -0.33
C GLU A 280 24.68 -31.22 -0.44
N ARG A 281 23.54 -31.24 0.27
CA ARG A 281 22.54 -32.31 0.24
C ARG A 281 21.41 -32.02 -0.73
N GLY A 282 21.43 -30.84 -1.37
CA GLY A 282 20.37 -30.38 -2.26
C GLY A 282 19.15 -29.83 -1.53
N THR A 283 19.27 -29.47 -0.23
CA THR A 283 18.20 -28.81 0.49
C THR A 283 18.14 -27.35 0.10
N VAL A 284 16.95 -26.87 -0.21
CA VAL A 284 16.74 -25.48 -0.62
C VAL A 284 16.17 -24.68 0.56
N LYS A 285 16.83 -23.57 0.85
CA LYS A 285 16.35 -22.56 1.80
C LYS A 285 16.17 -21.25 1.08
N THR A 286 15.14 -20.50 1.46
CA THR A 286 14.87 -19.17 0.90
C THR A 286 14.82 -18.14 2.01
N LEU A 287 15.30 -16.94 1.69
CA LEU A 287 15.21 -15.77 2.54
C LEU A 287 14.80 -14.60 1.66
N LEU A 288 13.69 -13.96 2.00
CA LEU A 288 13.24 -12.74 1.35
C LEU A 288 13.52 -11.57 2.28
N VAL A 289 14.34 -10.63 1.82
CA VAL A 289 14.78 -9.47 2.59
C VAL A 289 14.15 -8.21 1.99
N ASP A 290 13.51 -7.40 2.82
CA ASP A 290 13.10 -6.06 2.44
C ASP A 290 14.34 -5.18 2.28
N CYS A 291 14.58 -4.67 1.08
CA CYS A 291 15.78 -3.87 0.78
C CYS A 291 15.79 -2.53 1.52
N ALA A 292 14.65 -2.05 2.01
CA ALA A 292 14.56 -0.79 2.72
C ALA A 292 14.94 -0.93 4.20
N SER A 293 14.48 -1.99 4.88
CA SER A 293 14.76 -2.23 6.29
C SER A 293 15.96 -3.14 6.54
N GLY A 294 16.27 -4.03 5.58
CA GLY A 294 17.23 -5.10 5.75
C GLY A 294 16.67 -6.29 6.55
N ASP A 295 15.39 -6.27 6.89
CA ASP A 295 14.74 -7.32 7.67
C ASP A 295 14.15 -8.42 6.78
N GLU A 296 13.98 -9.61 7.37
CA GLU A 296 13.30 -10.71 6.69
C GLU A 296 11.81 -10.40 6.51
N TYR A 297 11.33 -10.53 5.26
CA TYR A 297 9.92 -10.40 4.92
C TYR A 297 9.24 -11.77 4.92
N VAL A 298 8.43 -12.04 5.94
CA VAL A 298 7.77 -13.35 6.14
C VAL A 298 6.29 -13.37 5.72
N GLN A 299 5.69 -12.24 5.37
CA GLN A 299 4.26 -12.14 5.05
C GLN A 299 3.85 -13.01 3.85
N HIS A 300 4.76 -13.23 2.89
CA HIS A 300 4.51 -14.09 1.73
C HIS A 300 4.33 -15.57 2.13
N LEU A 301 4.84 -15.98 3.29
CA LEU A 301 4.75 -17.34 3.83
C LEU A 301 3.49 -17.55 4.68
N VAL A 302 2.77 -16.50 5.07
CA VAL A 302 1.60 -16.59 5.95
C VAL A 302 0.35 -16.82 5.11
N PRO A 303 -0.32 -17.99 5.17
CA PRO A 303 -1.47 -18.31 4.33
C PRO A 303 -2.62 -17.30 4.48
N ALA A 304 -2.85 -16.80 5.70
CA ALA A 304 -3.90 -15.83 6.01
C ALA A 304 -3.55 -14.39 5.57
N ALA A 305 -2.29 -14.09 5.22
CA ALA A 305 -1.94 -12.77 4.72
C ALA A 305 -2.55 -12.58 3.33
N ALA A 306 -3.54 -11.70 3.24
CA ALA A 306 -4.25 -11.36 2.02
C ALA A 306 -3.91 -9.94 1.57
N GLY A 307 -4.02 -9.70 0.25
CA GLY A 307 -3.86 -8.37 -0.35
C GLY A 307 -3.10 -8.43 -1.67
N ALA A 308 -3.42 -7.50 -2.57
CA ALA A 308 -2.84 -7.45 -3.91
C ALA A 308 -1.29 -7.36 -3.89
N PHE A 309 -0.72 -6.69 -2.88
CA PHE A 309 0.73 -6.57 -2.72
C PHE A 309 1.36 -7.92 -2.33
N VAL A 310 0.83 -8.58 -1.30
CA VAL A 310 1.30 -9.91 -0.88
C VAL A 310 1.15 -10.92 -2.03
N GLY A 311 0.04 -10.85 -2.78
CA GLY A 311 -0.19 -11.67 -3.97
C GLY A 311 0.85 -11.42 -5.08
N ARG A 312 1.32 -10.18 -5.27
CA ARG A 312 2.41 -9.88 -6.23
C ARG A 312 3.74 -10.44 -5.75
N VAL A 313 4.08 -10.24 -4.46
CA VAL A 313 5.29 -10.83 -3.87
C VAL A 313 5.31 -12.33 -4.06
N ARG A 314 4.18 -13.01 -3.78
CA ARG A 314 4.05 -14.46 -3.93
C ARG A 314 4.24 -14.92 -5.36
N ARG A 315 3.61 -14.27 -6.33
CA ARG A 315 3.78 -14.64 -7.74
C ARG A 315 5.22 -14.55 -8.20
N GLU A 316 5.90 -13.44 -7.92
CA GLU A 316 7.30 -13.29 -8.33
C GLU A 316 8.23 -14.24 -7.57
N PHE A 317 7.94 -14.53 -6.31
CA PHE A 317 8.65 -15.53 -5.52
C PHE A 317 8.49 -16.93 -6.12
N ASP A 318 7.26 -17.36 -6.40
CA ASP A 318 6.97 -18.66 -7.02
C ASP A 318 7.58 -18.75 -8.42
N ASP A 319 7.48 -17.71 -9.24
CA ASP A 319 8.08 -17.67 -10.59
C ASP A 319 9.61 -17.88 -10.56
N VAL A 320 10.29 -17.34 -9.56
CA VAL A 320 11.74 -17.56 -9.39
C VAL A 320 12.02 -19.00 -9.00
N LEU A 321 11.27 -19.55 -8.03
CA LEU A 321 11.46 -20.95 -7.60
C LEU A 321 11.14 -21.95 -8.71
N ASP A 322 10.09 -21.72 -9.48
CA ASP A 322 9.71 -22.58 -10.62
C ASP A 322 10.78 -22.56 -11.72
N ARG A 323 11.41 -21.39 -11.99
CA ARG A 323 12.55 -21.29 -12.93
C ARG A 323 13.79 -22.04 -12.42
N ILE A 324 14.10 -21.93 -11.13
CA ILE A 324 15.21 -22.65 -10.50
C ILE A 324 14.94 -24.17 -10.56
N ASP A 325 13.73 -24.60 -10.24
CA ASP A 325 13.34 -26.02 -10.30
C ASP A 325 13.50 -26.57 -11.71
N ALA A 326 12.96 -25.89 -12.71
CA ALA A 326 13.04 -26.32 -14.10
C ALA A 326 14.49 -26.38 -14.64
N ALA A 327 15.34 -25.44 -14.23
CA ALA A 327 16.70 -25.32 -14.73
C ALA A 327 17.71 -26.24 -14.01
N CYS A 328 17.58 -26.38 -12.69
CA CYS A 328 18.63 -26.95 -11.84
C CYS A 328 18.25 -28.27 -11.17
N PHE A 329 16.97 -28.67 -11.22
CA PHE A 329 16.49 -29.86 -10.55
C PHE A 329 15.84 -30.85 -11.54
N VAL A 330 16.01 -32.14 -11.27
CA VAL A 330 15.40 -33.23 -12.04
C VAL A 330 14.52 -34.10 -11.16
N SER A 331 13.50 -34.74 -11.74
CA SER A 331 12.66 -35.68 -11.03
C SER A 331 13.48 -36.87 -10.53
N LYS A 332 13.33 -37.25 -9.27
CA LYS A 332 13.95 -38.49 -8.72
C LYS A 332 13.53 -39.75 -9.48
N ARG A 333 12.38 -39.74 -10.19
CA ARG A 333 11.87 -40.87 -11.00
C ARG A 333 12.57 -41.01 -12.35
N GLU A 334 13.07 -39.90 -12.96
CA GLU A 334 13.72 -39.92 -14.27
C GLU A 334 15.14 -40.54 -14.21
N VAL A 335 15.75 -40.54 -13.04
CA VAL A 335 17.10 -41.10 -12.84
C VAL A 335 17.09 -42.62 -12.82
N LEU A 336 15.97 -43.27 -12.49
CA LEU A 336 15.82 -44.75 -12.43
C LEU A 336 15.60 -45.38 -13.79
N VAL A 337 15.42 -44.64 -14.86
CA VAL A 337 15.18 -45.17 -16.22
C VAL A 337 16.47 -45.15 -17.08
N LYS A 338 17.57 -44.63 -16.57
CA LYS A 338 18.86 -44.53 -17.28
C LYS A 338 19.99 -45.40 -16.69
N ILE A 339 19.64 -46.47 -15.94
CA ILE A 339 20.61 -47.48 -15.49
C ILE A 339 20.27 -48.84 -16.11
#